data_2adc70f7baa296b497165084afbe34e8
#
_entry.id   2adc70f7baa296b497165084afbe34e8
#
_cell.length_a   1.000
_cell.length_b   1.000
_cell.length_c   1.000
_cell.angle_alpha   90.00
_cell.angle_beta   90.00
_cell.angle_gamma   90.00
#
_symmetry.space_group_name_H-M   'P 1'
#
loop_
_entity.id
_entity.type
_entity.pdbx_description
1 polymer ?
#
loop_
_entity_poly.entity_id
_entity_poly.type
_entity_poly.pdbx_seq_one_letter_code
_entity_poly.pdbx_strand_id
1 'polypeptide(L)'
;MKGKWMAAIFLFLGAFVLLNFSSSQAQPIENELYLITPVSKDVHDPALKAFADYAKKKWNIDVKTSAIPKGTPVAYGQILEWKGKPQADIFWGGEGTLFDALAVEGLLEPVKISKAMWDEIPTTIGKPVGLPLKDPKGFWVGTTLEPYGLIYQPKLLKRLGVEIKDWDDLLNPKLKGQIAQCTPDRSSSSHASYEVMLQTYGWEKGWEWLKKLAANTGIFTARSRDVPNVVAKGEFAVGFAVPSYMAFAELVAGYDVMFVYPKNAYVTPEPMAVLKGAPHPKAAQAFIEFLLSEEGQKLFAELGLYPITPKYKVQGPPGSKQEKTVQFTGGMRSFFDMPVGNVYDEKIAGPKKRIEEVNSYFRKEIAEKHKEIVKGK
;
A
#
# COMPACT_ATOMS: atom_id res chain seq x y z
N MET A 1 36.54 -97.41 5.29
CA MET A 1 36.60 -96.95 3.91
C MET A 1 36.01 -95.56 3.90
N LYS A 2 36.70 -94.65 3.25
CA LYS A 2 36.69 -93.16 3.38
C LYS A 2 35.37 -92.54 2.94
N GLY A 3 34.75 -91.71 3.80
CA GLY A 3 33.66 -90.83 3.43
C GLY A 3 34.06 -89.32 3.60
N LYS A 4 34.00 -88.60 2.52
CA LYS A 4 34.36 -87.18 2.46
C LYS A 4 33.20 -86.29 2.92
N TRP A 5 33.49 -85.42 3.85
CA TRP A 5 32.60 -84.32 4.23
C TRP A 5 32.82 -83.15 3.27
N MET A 6 31.73 -82.71 2.63
CA MET A 6 31.70 -81.36 1.91
C MET A 6 30.96 -80.39 2.77
N ALA A 7 31.67 -79.37 3.19
CA ALA A 7 31.10 -78.19 3.86
C ALA A 7 30.58 -77.24 2.81
N ALA A 8 29.27 -76.91 2.86
CA ALA A 8 28.66 -75.91 2.05
C ALA A 8 28.79 -74.53 2.75
N ILE A 9 29.54 -73.62 2.14
CA ILE A 9 29.65 -72.22 2.58
C ILE A 9 28.48 -71.45 1.95
N PHE A 10 27.53 -70.97 2.79
CA PHE A 10 26.51 -69.98 2.38
C PHE A 10 27.11 -68.64 2.43
N LEU A 11 27.31 -68.02 1.27
CA LEU A 11 27.62 -66.58 1.09
C LEU A 11 26.31 -65.78 1.18
N PHE A 12 26.12 -65.07 2.29
CA PHE A 12 25.07 -64.06 2.42
C PHE A 12 25.56 -62.79 1.72
N LEU A 13 25.06 -62.52 0.52
CA LEU A 13 25.16 -61.24 -0.13
C LEU A 13 24.10 -60.31 0.49
N GLY A 14 24.54 -59.49 1.44
CA GLY A 14 23.75 -58.39 1.95
C GLY A 14 23.66 -57.28 0.90
N ALA A 15 22.52 -57.18 0.21
CA ALA A 15 22.24 -55.99 -0.63
C ALA A 15 22.00 -54.78 0.25
N PHE A 16 22.99 -53.90 0.36
CA PHE A 16 22.85 -52.62 0.97
C PHE A 16 22.04 -51.71 -0.01
N VAL A 17 20.72 -51.65 0.16
CA VAL A 17 19.87 -50.67 -0.52
C VAL A 17 20.17 -49.32 0.09
N LEU A 18 21.02 -48.55 -0.57
CA LEU A 18 21.18 -47.10 -0.32
C LEU A 18 19.88 -46.41 -0.74
N LEU A 19 18.98 -46.23 0.21
CA LEU A 19 17.88 -45.30 0.07
C LEU A 19 18.48 -43.88 -0.06
N ASN A 20 18.70 -43.47 -1.29
CA ASN A 20 18.91 -42.04 -1.61
C ASN A 20 17.62 -41.29 -1.24
N PHE A 21 17.52 -40.80 -0.02
CA PHE A 21 16.63 -39.71 0.30
C PHE A 21 17.12 -38.48 -0.49
N SER A 22 16.65 -38.35 -1.71
CA SER A 22 16.67 -37.06 -2.38
C SER A 22 15.81 -36.14 -1.53
N SER A 23 16.46 -35.38 -0.62
CA SER A 23 15.86 -34.21 -0.06
C SER A 23 15.49 -33.33 -1.26
N SER A 24 14.21 -33.17 -1.52
CA SER A 24 13.69 -32.14 -2.40
C SER A 24 14.12 -30.81 -1.78
N GLN A 25 15.34 -30.39 -2.06
CA GLN A 25 15.73 -29.02 -1.78
C GLN A 25 14.80 -28.17 -2.62
N ALA A 26 13.97 -27.37 -1.95
CA ALA A 26 13.19 -26.34 -2.59
C ALA A 26 14.11 -25.60 -3.56
N GLN A 27 13.72 -25.53 -4.82
CA GLN A 27 14.56 -24.89 -5.86
C GLN A 27 14.93 -23.49 -5.37
N PRO A 28 16.22 -23.11 -5.41
CA PRO A 28 16.65 -21.79 -4.98
C PRO A 28 15.88 -20.72 -5.74
N ILE A 29 15.68 -19.57 -5.09
CA ILE A 29 15.14 -18.38 -5.74
C ILE A 29 16.21 -17.76 -6.65
N GLU A 30 15.80 -16.90 -7.57
CA GLU A 30 16.70 -16.09 -8.36
C GLU A 30 17.41 -15.07 -7.45
N ASN A 31 18.57 -14.56 -7.91
CA ASN A 31 19.41 -13.62 -7.15
C ASN A 31 19.15 -12.14 -7.50
N GLU A 32 18.04 -11.84 -8.15
CA GLU A 32 17.59 -10.49 -8.47
C GLU A 32 16.08 -10.36 -8.22
N LEU A 33 15.64 -9.12 -7.90
CA LEU A 33 14.23 -8.78 -7.71
C LEU A 33 14.00 -7.32 -8.06
N TYR A 34 13.09 -7.04 -8.98
CA TYR A 34 12.75 -5.71 -9.46
C TYR A 34 11.29 -5.38 -9.24
N LEU A 35 11.02 -4.21 -8.66
CA LEU A 35 9.67 -3.72 -8.45
C LEU A 35 9.35 -2.60 -9.43
N ILE A 36 8.08 -2.48 -9.85
CA ILE A 36 7.48 -1.23 -10.32
C ILE A 36 6.45 -0.81 -9.29
N THR A 37 6.55 0.44 -8.76
CA THR A 37 5.78 0.78 -7.55
C THR A 37 5.53 2.28 -7.40
N PRO A 38 4.31 2.70 -6.97
CA PRO A 38 4.03 4.02 -6.42
C PRO A 38 4.38 4.14 -4.93
N VAL A 39 4.61 3.02 -4.22
CA VAL A 39 4.91 3.00 -2.78
C VAL A 39 6.12 3.85 -2.48
N SER A 40 6.10 4.57 -1.36
CA SER A 40 7.18 5.47 -0.96
C SER A 40 8.50 4.72 -0.77
N LYS A 41 9.60 5.41 -1.09
CA LYS A 41 10.95 4.92 -0.87
C LYS A 41 11.22 4.53 0.59
N ASP A 42 10.63 5.27 1.52
CA ASP A 42 10.75 5.01 2.96
C ASP A 42 10.10 3.69 3.40
N VAL A 43 9.31 3.07 2.52
CA VAL A 43 8.67 1.76 2.74
C VAL A 43 9.34 0.67 1.90
N HIS A 44 9.46 0.90 0.58
CA HIS A 44 9.96 -0.17 -0.29
C HIS A 44 11.46 -0.45 -0.11
N ASP A 45 12.31 0.54 0.19
CA ASP A 45 13.75 0.30 0.41
C ASP A 45 13.99 -0.56 1.67
N PRO A 46 13.41 -0.25 2.85
CA PRO A 46 13.51 -1.13 4.02
C PRO A 46 12.97 -2.55 3.76
N ALA A 47 11.85 -2.67 3.04
CA ALA A 47 11.25 -3.96 2.70
C ALA A 47 12.17 -4.81 1.80
N LEU A 48 12.75 -4.19 0.77
CA LEU A 48 13.69 -4.84 -0.14
C LEU A 48 14.97 -5.25 0.59
N LYS A 49 15.51 -4.37 1.45
CA LYS A 49 16.69 -4.69 2.27
C LYS A 49 16.42 -5.86 3.21
N ALA A 50 15.31 -5.83 3.94
CA ALA A 50 14.97 -6.90 4.87
C ALA A 50 14.76 -8.24 4.15
N PHE A 51 14.18 -8.24 2.94
CA PHE A 51 14.07 -9.43 2.12
C PHE A 51 15.44 -9.95 1.67
N ALA A 52 16.37 -9.08 1.26
CA ALA A 52 17.71 -9.49 0.88
C ALA A 52 18.46 -10.14 2.07
N ASP A 53 18.35 -9.55 3.26
CA ASP A 53 18.91 -10.10 4.49
C ASP A 53 18.28 -11.47 4.84
N TYR A 54 16.94 -11.59 4.70
CA TYR A 54 16.20 -12.83 4.89
C TYR A 54 16.63 -13.92 3.89
N ALA A 55 16.76 -13.59 2.60
CA ALA A 55 17.20 -14.52 1.57
C ALA A 55 18.62 -15.01 1.81
N LYS A 56 19.50 -14.12 2.23
CA LYS A 56 20.88 -14.47 2.62
C LYS A 56 20.89 -15.45 3.80
N LYS A 57 20.09 -15.18 4.84
CA LYS A 57 20.00 -16.03 6.03
C LYS A 57 19.37 -17.39 5.72
N LYS A 58 18.29 -17.42 4.94
CA LYS A 58 17.50 -18.62 4.69
C LYS A 58 18.08 -19.54 3.63
N TRP A 59 18.61 -18.96 2.55
CA TRP A 59 19.07 -19.71 1.36
C TRP A 59 20.53 -19.51 1.01
N ASN A 60 21.24 -18.62 1.72
CA ASN A 60 22.61 -18.19 1.40
C ASN A 60 22.72 -17.55 0.00
N ILE A 61 21.68 -16.84 -0.43
CA ILE A 61 21.62 -16.13 -1.72
C ILE A 61 21.70 -14.63 -1.46
N ASP A 62 22.62 -13.95 -2.17
CA ASP A 62 22.71 -12.49 -2.18
C ASP A 62 21.77 -11.96 -3.27
N VAL A 63 20.59 -11.51 -2.87
CA VAL A 63 19.57 -10.99 -3.80
C VAL A 63 19.80 -9.50 -4.03
N LYS A 64 20.05 -9.11 -5.28
CA LYS A 64 20.08 -7.72 -5.72
C LYS A 64 18.66 -7.23 -5.91
N THR A 65 18.29 -6.17 -5.23
CA THR A 65 16.95 -5.61 -5.27
C THR A 65 16.94 -4.21 -5.87
N SER A 66 15.89 -3.87 -6.62
CA SER A 66 15.70 -2.54 -7.18
C SER A 66 14.22 -2.20 -7.31
N ALA A 67 13.91 -0.91 -7.30
CA ALA A 67 12.55 -0.41 -7.54
C ALA A 67 12.54 0.64 -8.65
N ILE A 68 11.53 0.59 -9.50
CA ILE A 68 11.19 1.59 -10.52
C ILE A 68 10.04 2.43 -9.95
N PRO A 69 10.32 3.60 -9.34
CA PRO A 69 9.29 4.41 -8.73
C PRO A 69 8.46 5.12 -9.81
N LYS A 70 7.18 4.82 -9.87
CA LYS A 70 6.20 5.41 -10.79
C LYS A 70 4.91 5.74 -10.04
N GLY A 71 4.21 6.80 -10.43
CA GLY A 71 2.82 6.98 -9.98
C GLY A 71 1.93 5.86 -10.52
N THR A 72 0.88 5.51 -9.79
CA THR A 72 0.02 4.35 -10.10
C THR A 72 -0.47 4.30 -11.55
N PRO A 73 -1.03 5.38 -12.13
CA PRO A 73 -1.49 5.34 -13.53
C PRO A 73 -0.35 5.10 -14.53
N VAL A 74 0.84 5.63 -14.23
CA VAL A 74 2.03 5.48 -15.10
C VAL A 74 2.57 4.05 -15.00
N ALA A 75 2.63 3.48 -13.79
CA ALA A 75 3.04 2.09 -13.59
C ALA A 75 2.10 1.11 -14.31
N TYR A 76 0.79 1.31 -14.16
CA TYR A 76 -0.23 0.53 -14.83
C TYR A 76 -0.10 0.59 -16.37
N GLY A 77 0.03 1.80 -16.93
CA GLY A 77 0.23 1.99 -18.36
C GLY A 77 1.50 1.29 -18.86
N GLN A 78 2.59 1.39 -18.13
CA GLN A 78 3.85 0.73 -18.45
C GLN A 78 3.73 -0.80 -18.48
N ILE A 79 2.98 -1.39 -17.53
CA ILE A 79 2.74 -2.83 -17.50
C ILE A 79 1.93 -3.28 -18.73
N LEU A 80 0.93 -2.51 -19.14
CA LEU A 80 0.18 -2.77 -20.36
C LEU A 80 1.07 -2.71 -21.60
N GLU A 81 1.98 -1.73 -21.68
CA GLU A 81 2.95 -1.60 -22.78
C GLU A 81 3.92 -2.77 -22.88
N TRP A 82 4.30 -3.37 -21.76
CA TRP A 82 5.20 -4.54 -21.74
C TRP A 82 4.58 -5.82 -22.32
N LYS A 83 3.26 -5.91 -22.40
CA LYS A 83 2.53 -7.01 -23.05
C LYS A 83 3.00 -8.41 -22.61
N GLY A 84 3.19 -8.64 -21.33
CA GLY A 84 3.65 -9.90 -20.76
C GLY A 84 5.15 -10.17 -20.88
N LYS A 85 5.95 -9.15 -21.22
CA LYS A 85 7.43 -9.18 -21.18
C LYS A 85 7.94 -8.05 -20.26
N PRO A 86 7.64 -8.11 -18.96
CA PRO A 86 7.94 -7.02 -18.05
C PRO A 86 9.44 -6.88 -17.78
N GLN A 87 9.85 -5.65 -17.44
CA GLN A 87 11.20 -5.33 -16.96
C GLN A 87 11.25 -5.27 -15.41
N ALA A 88 10.16 -5.67 -14.76
CA ALA A 88 10.05 -5.82 -13.33
C ALA A 88 9.35 -7.15 -13.00
N ASP A 89 9.48 -7.61 -11.78
CA ASP A 89 8.91 -8.86 -11.30
C ASP A 89 7.56 -8.66 -10.63
N ILE A 90 7.43 -7.54 -9.93
CA ILE A 90 6.30 -7.23 -9.07
C ILE A 90 5.75 -5.85 -9.40
N PHE A 91 4.43 -5.74 -9.44
CA PHE A 91 3.71 -4.50 -9.26
C PHE A 91 3.24 -4.42 -7.79
N TRP A 92 3.63 -3.37 -7.09
CA TRP A 92 3.28 -3.16 -5.68
C TRP A 92 2.69 -1.76 -5.46
N GLY A 93 1.47 -1.71 -4.94
CA GLY A 93 0.79 -0.47 -4.57
C GLY A 93 -0.16 0.09 -5.62
N GLY A 94 -1.13 0.82 -5.15
CA GLY A 94 -2.21 1.39 -5.95
C GLY A 94 -3.58 0.84 -5.57
N GLU A 95 -4.52 0.86 -6.51
CA GLU A 95 -5.90 0.40 -6.27
C GLU A 95 -6.10 -1.03 -6.72
N GLY A 96 -6.87 -1.82 -5.94
CA GLY A 96 -7.18 -3.22 -6.25
C GLY A 96 -7.82 -3.43 -7.61
N THR A 97 -8.68 -2.49 -8.04
CA THR A 97 -9.35 -2.52 -9.35
C THR A 97 -8.39 -2.51 -10.55
N LEU A 98 -7.22 -1.88 -10.41
CA LEU A 98 -6.19 -1.92 -11.47
C LEU A 98 -5.54 -3.31 -11.55
N PHE A 99 -5.35 -3.96 -10.42
CA PHE A 99 -4.85 -5.34 -10.37
C PHE A 99 -5.89 -6.31 -10.95
N ASP A 100 -7.18 -6.12 -10.66
CA ASP A 100 -8.26 -6.89 -11.27
C ASP A 100 -8.26 -6.73 -12.80
N ALA A 101 -8.06 -5.51 -13.31
CA ALA A 101 -7.95 -5.25 -14.74
C ALA A 101 -6.74 -5.95 -15.36
N LEU A 102 -5.56 -5.90 -14.71
CA LEU A 102 -4.36 -6.62 -15.18
C LEU A 102 -4.57 -8.14 -15.16
N ALA A 103 -5.28 -8.67 -14.16
CA ALA A 103 -5.62 -10.09 -14.09
C ALA A 103 -6.56 -10.53 -15.24
N VAL A 104 -7.53 -9.69 -15.59
CA VAL A 104 -8.44 -9.93 -16.75
C VAL A 104 -7.65 -9.92 -18.07
N GLU A 105 -6.68 -9.04 -18.22
CA GLU A 105 -5.78 -8.97 -19.38
C GLU A 105 -4.74 -10.12 -19.39
N GLY A 106 -4.71 -10.99 -18.38
CA GLY A 106 -3.75 -12.10 -18.27
C GLY A 106 -2.30 -11.65 -18.03
N LEU A 107 -2.11 -10.47 -17.41
CA LEU A 107 -0.80 -9.86 -17.17
C LEU A 107 -0.27 -10.12 -15.73
N LEU A 108 -0.97 -10.91 -14.93
CA LEU A 108 -0.55 -11.32 -13.60
C LEU A 108 -0.37 -12.84 -13.50
N GLU A 109 0.53 -13.27 -12.64
CA GLU A 109 0.68 -14.66 -12.20
C GLU A 109 -0.08 -14.86 -10.87
N PRO A 110 -0.65 -16.06 -10.61
CA PRO A 110 -1.22 -16.36 -9.31
C PRO A 110 -0.18 -16.22 -8.18
N VAL A 111 -0.60 -15.61 -7.08
CA VAL A 111 0.19 -15.52 -5.84
C VAL A 111 0.29 -16.90 -5.20
N LYS A 112 1.51 -17.34 -4.89
CA LYS A 112 1.81 -18.67 -4.33
C LYS A 112 2.27 -18.53 -2.88
N ILE A 113 1.33 -18.41 -1.96
CA ILE A 113 1.57 -18.43 -0.52
C ILE A 113 0.83 -19.58 0.13
N SER A 114 1.18 -19.94 1.37
CA SER A 114 0.50 -21.02 2.07
C SER A 114 -0.98 -20.69 2.31
N LYS A 115 -1.83 -21.71 2.32
CA LYS A 115 -3.25 -21.55 2.63
C LYS A 115 -3.46 -20.89 4.00
N ALA A 116 -2.67 -21.22 5.00
CA ALA A 116 -2.74 -20.61 6.31
C ALA A 116 -2.51 -19.11 6.26
N MET A 117 -1.47 -18.65 5.55
CA MET A 117 -1.15 -17.25 5.35
C MET A 117 -2.27 -16.50 4.58
N TRP A 118 -2.82 -17.16 3.56
CA TRP A 118 -3.94 -16.63 2.80
C TRP A 118 -5.19 -16.43 3.67
N ASP A 119 -5.51 -17.42 4.51
CA ASP A 119 -6.70 -17.40 5.37
C ASP A 119 -6.58 -16.39 6.54
N GLU A 120 -5.37 -16.07 6.97
CA GLU A 120 -5.13 -15.02 7.99
C GLU A 120 -5.50 -13.61 7.50
N ILE A 121 -5.50 -13.36 6.18
CA ILE A 121 -5.89 -12.07 5.61
C ILE A 121 -7.41 -12.04 5.47
N PRO A 122 -8.12 -11.09 6.10
CA PRO A 122 -9.56 -10.95 5.92
C PRO A 122 -9.93 -10.71 4.45
N THR A 123 -11.11 -11.11 4.04
CA THR A 123 -11.56 -10.92 2.65
C THR A 123 -11.79 -9.47 2.33
N THR A 124 -12.36 -8.73 3.29
CA THR A 124 -12.72 -7.31 3.15
C THR A 124 -12.48 -6.55 4.43
N ILE A 125 -12.40 -5.22 4.32
CA ILE A 125 -12.37 -4.29 5.46
C ILE A 125 -13.38 -3.15 5.24
N GLY A 126 -13.88 -2.59 6.35
CA GLY A 126 -14.77 -1.42 6.35
C GLY A 126 -16.25 -1.77 6.28
N LYS A 127 -17.08 -0.79 6.70
CA LYS A 127 -18.54 -0.83 6.65
C LYS A 127 -19.07 0.58 6.33
N PRO A 128 -20.14 0.74 5.61
CA PRO A 128 -21.03 -0.29 5.05
C PRO A 128 -20.45 -1.00 3.81
N VAL A 129 -19.44 -0.42 3.15
CA VAL A 129 -18.82 -0.99 1.95
C VAL A 129 -17.58 -1.79 2.35
N GLY A 130 -17.60 -3.09 2.09
CA GLY A 130 -16.45 -3.96 2.31
C GLY A 130 -15.43 -3.81 1.17
N LEU A 131 -14.26 -3.22 1.46
CA LEU A 131 -13.18 -3.10 0.50
C LEU A 131 -12.39 -4.41 0.43
N PRO A 132 -12.16 -4.99 -0.77
CA PRO A 132 -11.38 -6.22 -0.89
C PRO A 132 -9.93 -6.06 -0.41
N LEU A 133 -9.43 -7.02 0.35
CA LEU A 133 -8.02 -7.06 0.79
C LEU A 133 -7.18 -8.06 0.00
N LYS A 134 -7.80 -8.86 -0.83
CA LYS A 134 -7.17 -9.84 -1.71
C LYS A 134 -8.12 -10.21 -2.84
N ASP A 135 -7.57 -10.61 -3.98
CA ASP A 135 -8.36 -11.14 -5.08
C ASP A 135 -8.87 -12.55 -4.77
N PRO A 136 -10.18 -12.83 -4.83
CA PRO A 136 -10.71 -14.18 -4.62
C PRO A 136 -10.12 -15.24 -5.57
N LYS A 137 -9.63 -14.83 -6.74
CA LYS A 137 -8.98 -15.70 -7.73
C LYS A 137 -7.47 -15.88 -7.47
N GLY A 138 -6.91 -15.12 -6.52
CA GLY A 138 -5.53 -15.25 -6.09
C GLY A 138 -4.48 -14.54 -6.96
N PHE A 139 -4.84 -13.59 -7.81
CA PHE A 139 -3.86 -12.88 -8.63
C PHE A 139 -3.16 -11.73 -7.91
N TRP A 140 -3.76 -11.19 -6.86
CA TRP A 140 -3.14 -10.18 -6.02
C TRP A 140 -3.53 -10.33 -4.55
N VAL A 141 -2.73 -9.74 -3.69
CA VAL A 141 -2.96 -9.71 -2.23
C VAL A 141 -2.50 -8.37 -1.67
N GLY A 142 -3.27 -7.83 -0.72
CA GLY A 142 -2.82 -6.67 0.07
C GLY A 142 -1.69 -7.06 1.00
N THR A 143 -0.73 -6.17 1.16
CA THR A 143 0.43 -6.37 2.05
C THR A 143 0.30 -5.60 3.34
N THR A 144 -0.33 -4.42 3.28
CA THR A 144 -0.60 -3.53 4.42
C THR A 144 -1.94 -2.84 4.21
N LEU A 145 -2.42 -2.14 5.25
CA LEU A 145 -3.55 -1.24 5.17
C LEU A 145 -3.06 0.20 5.25
N GLU A 146 -3.57 1.03 4.36
CA GLU A 146 -3.33 2.46 4.32
C GLU A 146 -4.61 3.24 4.62
N PRO A 147 -4.78 3.71 5.85
CA PRO A 147 -5.83 4.66 6.16
C PRO A 147 -5.43 6.07 5.73
N TYR A 148 -6.39 6.82 5.19
CA TYR A 148 -6.23 8.17 4.71
C TYR A 148 -6.86 9.18 5.67
N GLY A 149 -6.22 10.33 5.78
CA GLY A 149 -6.69 11.38 6.66
C GLY A 149 -6.04 12.72 6.37
N LEU A 150 -5.96 13.52 7.40
CA LEU A 150 -5.49 14.90 7.34
C LEU A 150 -4.21 15.05 8.17
N ILE A 151 -3.14 15.48 7.54
CA ILE A 151 -1.93 15.94 8.24
C ILE A 151 -2.05 17.44 8.50
N TYR A 152 -1.62 17.92 9.65
CA TYR A 152 -1.60 19.35 9.93
C TYR A 152 -0.42 19.77 10.79
N GLN A 153 -0.08 21.06 10.68
CA GLN A 153 0.96 21.71 11.45
C GLN A 153 0.33 22.45 12.64
N PRO A 154 0.52 21.97 13.90
CA PRO A 154 -0.20 22.49 15.07
C PRO A 154 0.01 23.98 15.32
N LYS A 155 1.24 24.47 15.13
CA LYS A 155 1.57 25.89 15.35
C LYS A 155 0.85 26.81 14.37
N LEU A 156 0.70 26.38 13.08
CA LEU A 156 -0.03 27.14 12.09
C LEU A 156 -1.52 27.19 12.41
N LEU A 157 -2.12 26.05 12.72
CA LEU A 157 -3.53 25.99 13.09
C LEU A 157 -3.84 26.84 14.32
N LYS A 158 -2.97 26.79 15.35
CA LYS A 158 -3.11 27.65 16.54
C LYS A 158 -3.08 29.13 16.19
N ARG A 159 -2.19 29.58 15.27
CA ARG A 159 -2.14 30.98 14.82
C ARG A 159 -3.38 31.39 14.05
N LEU A 160 -3.96 30.47 13.28
CA LEU A 160 -5.20 30.71 12.52
C LEU A 160 -6.45 30.64 13.41
N GLY A 161 -6.34 30.11 14.62
CA GLY A 161 -7.48 29.85 15.51
C GLY A 161 -8.46 28.84 14.90
N VAL A 162 -7.91 27.76 14.33
CA VAL A 162 -8.66 26.68 13.69
C VAL A 162 -8.29 25.37 14.36
N GLU A 163 -9.26 24.48 14.56
CA GLU A 163 -9.10 23.11 14.98
C GLU A 163 -9.56 22.18 13.82
N ILE A 164 -8.85 21.08 13.61
CA ILE A 164 -9.17 20.10 12.55
C ILE A 164 -9.47 18.76 13.23
N LYS A 165 -10.69 18.26 13.01
CA LYS A 165 -11.19 16.97 13.50
C LYS A 165 -11.86 16.13 12.40
N ASP A 166 -12.45 16.80 11.41
CA ASP A 166 -13.22 16.15 10.36
C ASP A 166 -13.03 16.86 9.01
N TRP A 167 -13.54 16.26 7.95
CA TRP A 167 -13.46 16.78 6.58
C TRP A 167 -14.01 18.20 6.45
N ASP A 168 -15.15 18.49 7.08
CA ASP A 168 -15.82 19.79 6.95
C ASP A 168 -15.05 20.95 7.58
N ASP A 169 -14.13 20.67 8.51
CA ASP A 169 -13.27 21.68 9.10
C ASP A 169 -12.34 22.32 8.05
N LEU A 170 -12.06 21.60 6.95
CA LEU A 170 -11.29 22.11 5.81
C LEU A 170 -11.99 23.24 5.06
N LEU A 171 -13.29 23.38 5.22
CA LEU A 171 -14.09 24.43 4.58
C LEU A 171 -14.07 25.75 5.36
N ASN A 172 -13.38 25.79 6.52
CA ASN A 172 -13.25 27.00 7.31
C ASN A 172 -12.51 28.09 6.50
N PRO A 173 -13.10 29.29 6.32
CA PRO A 173 -12.49 30.34 5.50
C PRO A 173 -11.16 30.86 6.04
N LYS A 174 -10.85 30.65 7.32
CA LYS A 174 -9.54 30.97 7.91
C LYS A 174 -8.41 30.11 7.31
N LEU A 175 -8.74 28.99 6.66
CA LEU A 175 -7.78 28.14 5.95
C LEU A 175 -7.51 28.59 4.52
N LYS A 176 -8.01 29.74 4.09
CA LYS A 176 -7.79 30.24 2.72
C LYS A 176 -6.31 30.27 2.36
N GLY A 177 -5.96 29.50 1.31
CA GLY A 177 -4.58 29.37 0.84
C GLY A 177 -3.67 28.53 1.75
N GLN A 178 -4.22 27.82 2.74
CA GLN A 178 -3.46 27.08 3.76
C GLN A 178 -3.55 25.55 3.60
N ILE A 179 -4.24 25.07 2.56
CA ILE A 179 -4.39 23.64 2.31
C ILE A 179 -3.49 23.21 1.16
N ALA A 180 -2.74 22.13 1.35
CA ALA A 180 -2.01 21.42 0.31
C ALA A 180 -2.75 20.15 -0.08
N GLN A 181 -2.87 19.87 -1.37
CA GLN A 181 -3.44 18.62 -1.89
C GLN A 181 -2.81 18.23 -3.23
N CYS A 182 -2.92 16.97 -3.62
CA CYS A 182 -2.58 16.52 -4.96
C CYS A 182 -3.84 16.44 -5.82
N THR A 183 -3.68 16.49 -7.14
CA THR A 183 -4.80 16.39 -8.08
C THR A 183 -5.25 14.93 -8.31
N PRO A 184 -6.53 14.66 -8.58
CA PRO A 184 -7.05 13.30 -8.73
C PRO A 184 -6.50 12.57 -9.98
N ASP A 185 -6.06 13.30 -11.00
CA ASP A 185 -5.48 12.73 -12.23
C ASP A 185 -4.01 12.31 -12.10
N ARG A 186 -3.35 12.68 -10.99
CA ARG A 186 -1.93 12.35 -10.73
C ARG A 186 -1.71 11.29 -9.66
N SER A 187 -2.72 11.01 -8.87
CA SER A 187 -2.62 10.09 -7.74
C SER A 187 -3.93 9.34 -7.51
N SER A 188 -3.85 8.01 -7.42
CA SER A 188 -4.97 7.15 -7.04
C SER A 188 -5.51 7.51 -5.66
N SER A 189 -4.62 7.81 -4.69
CA SER A 189 -5.01 8.27 -3.36
C SER A 189 -5.85 9.54 -3.40
N SER A 190 -5.46 10.50 -4.24
CA SER A 190 -6.22 11.74 -4.40
C SER A 190 -7.54 11.49 -5.11
N HIS A 191 -7.56 10.63 -6.15
CA HIS A 191 -8.79 10.21 -6.81
C HIS A 191 -9.77 9.57 -5.82
N ALA A 192 -9.30 8.60 -5.04
CA ALA A 192 -10.10 7.93 -4.04
C ALA A 192 -10.66 8.91 -2.98
N SER A 193 -9.89 9.89 -2.55
CA SER A 193 -10.37 10.90 -1.59
C SER A 193 -11.42 11.84 -2.18
N TYR A 194 -11.30 12.16 -3.47
CA TYR A 194 -12.37 12.87 -4.18
C TYR A 194 -13.62 12.02 -4.25
N GLU A 195 -13.49 10.74 -4.59
CA GLU A 195 -14.60 9.79 -4.63
C GLU A 195 -15.26 9.61 -3.26
N VAL A 196 -14.51 9.61 -2.15
CA VAL A 196 -15.11 9.61 -0.80
C VAL A 196 -16.10 10.76 -0.64
N MET A 197 -15.75 11.97 -1.09
CA MET A 197 -16.64 13.12 -1.04
C MET A 197 -17.83 12.96 -1.99
N LEU A 198 -17.58 12.49 -3.22
CA LEU A 198 -18.63 12.28 -4.23
C LEU A 198 -19.60 11.16 -3.83
N GLN A 199 -19.13 10.11 -3.21
CA GLN A 199 -19.97 9.00 -2.75
C GLN A 199 -20.69 9.32 -1.44
N THR A 200 -20.10 10.16 -0.56
CA THR A 200 -20.73 10.61 0.67
C THR A 200 -21.87 11.59 0.42
N TYR A 201 -21.66 12.58 -0.43
CA TYR A 201 -22.59 13.68 -0.63
C TYR A 201 -23.40 13.60 -1.94
N GLY A 202 -23.05 12.67 -2.84
CA GLY A 202 -23.54 12.60 -4.20
C GLY A 202 -22.78 13.55 -5.14
N TRP A 203 -22.93 13.35 -6.46
CA TRP A 203 -22.15 14.03 -7.49
C TRP A 203 -22.18 15.56 -7.36
N GLU A 204 -23.35 16.17 -7.33
CA GLU A 204 -23.47 17.63 -7.31
C GLU A 204 -22.94 18.25 -6.02
N LYS A 205 -23.42 17.78 -4.86
CA LYS A 205 -23.02 18.32 -3.55
C LYS A 205 -21.57 17.98 -3.23
N GLY A 206 -21.07 16.82 -3.64
CA GLY A 206 -19.68 16.43 -3.50
C GLY A 206 -18.75 17.40 -4.26
N TRP A 207 -19.11 17.78 -5.49
CA TRP A 207 -18.33 18.77 -6.24
C TRP A 207 -18.47 20.18 -5.67
N GLU A 208 -19.61 20.57 -5.11
CA GLU A 208 -19.73 21.83 -4.36
C GLU A 208 -18.78 21.86 -3.16
N TRP A 209 -18.70 20.73 -2.42
CA TRP A 209 -17.77 20.57 -1.30
C TRP A 209 -16.32 20.69 -1.77
N LEU A 210 -15.94 19.98 -2.82
CA LEU A 210 -14.59 19.99 -3.40
C LEU A 210 -14.19 21.36 -3.96
N LYS A 211 -15.15 22.14 -4.51
CA LYS A 211 -14.91 23.55 -4.91
C LYS A 211 -14.64 24.43 -3.71
N LYS A 212 -15.36 24.26 -2.59
CA LYS A 212 -15.08 24.97 -1.33
C LYS A 212 -13.71 24.62 -0.76
N LEU A 213 -13.34 23.32 -0.80
CA LEU A 213 -11.98 22.88 -0.46
C LEU A 213 -10.94 23.58 -1.35
N ALA A 214 -11.17 23.61 -2.65
CA ALA A 214 -10.28 24.27 -3.61
C ALA A 214 -10.13 25.79 -3.34
N ALA A 215 -11.16 26.46 -2.82
CA ALA A 215 -11.07 27.87 -2.41
C ALA A 215 -10.08 28.09 -1.26
N ASN A 216 -9.88 27.10 -0.41
CA ASN A 216 -8.91 27.10 0.68
C ASN A 216 -7.55 26.51 0.29
N THR A 217 -7.45 25.91 -0.91
CA THR A 217 -6.23 25.27 -1.38
C THR A 217 -5.21 26.32 -1.84
N GLY A 218 -4.02 26.25 -1.27
CA GLY A 218 -2.88 27.10 -1.64
C GLY A 218 -1.99 26.46 -2.70
N ILE A 219 -1.91 25.12 -2.72
CA ILE A 219 -1.12 24.38 -3.69
C ILE A 219 -1.75 23.03 -4.08
N PHE A 220 -1.68 22.74 -5.37
CA PHE A 220 -1.84 21.40 -5.91
C PHE A 220 -0.46 20.83 -6.21
N THR A 221 -0.03 19.85 -5.40
CA THR A 221 1.29 19.22 -5.54
C THR A 221 1.35 18.29 -6.75
N ALA A 222 2.57 18.03 -7.24
CA ALA A 222 2.78 17.13 -8.36
C ALA A 222 2.51 15.66 -8.01
N ARG A 223 2.71 15.27 -6.74
CA ARG A 223 2.53 13.91 -6.22
C ARG A 223 1.90 13.99 -4.84
N SER A 224 1.12 12.97 -4.46
CA SER A 224 0.51 12.91 -3.11
C SER A 224 1.55 12.93 -1.99
N ARG A 225 2.71 12.30 -2.20
CA ARG A 225 3.81 12.28 -1.23
C ARG A 225 4.46 13.64 -0.97
N ASP A 226 4.22 14.64 -1.83
CA ASP A 226 4.74 16.00 -1.62
C ASP A 226 3.87 16.78 -0.63
N VAL A 227 2.61 16.35 -0.41
CA VAL A 227 1.67 17.04 0.50
C VAL A 227 2.16 17.04 1.95
N PRO A 228 2.50 15.88 2.59
CA PRO A 228 3.00 15.89 3.96
C PRO A 228 4.28 16.70 4.12
N ASN A 229 5.16 16.69 3.13
CA ASN A 229 6.42 17.40 3.18
C ASN A 229 6.25 18.92 3.28
N VAL A 230 5.36 19.54 2.46
CA VAL A 230 5.12 20.99 2.51
C VAL A 230 4.40 21.41 3.79
N VAL A 231 3.56 20.53 4.37
CA VAL A 231 2.94 20.77 5.67
C VAL A 231 3.97 20.65 6.81
N ALA A 232 4.82 19.65 6.77
CA ALA A 232 5.87 19.42 7.77
C ALA A 232 6.83 20.61 7.85
N LYS A 233 7.20 21.17 6.69
CA LYS A 233 8.03 22.40 6.59
C LYS A 233 7.30 23.67 7.03
N GLY A 234 6.00 23.61 7.29
CA GLY A 234 5.21 24.77 7.69
C GLY A 234 4.87 25.74 6.56
N GLU A 235 4.96 25.31 5.31
CA GLU A 235 4.54 26.09 4.15
C GLU A 235 3.00 26.17 4.06
N PHE A 236 2.31 25.12 4.49
CA PHE A 236 0.85 25.01 4.55
C PHE A 236 0.40 24.45 5.90
N ALA A 237 -0.78 24.83 6.33
CA ALA A 237 -1.30 24.43 7.63
C ALA A 237 -1.87 23.00 7.64
N VAL A 238 -2.46 22.56 6.54
CA VAL A 238 -3.16 21.25 6.43
C VAL A 238 -2.86 20.60 5.09
N GLY A 239 -2.71 19.27 5.11
CA GLY A 239 -2.66 18.42 3.93
C GLY A 239 -3.91 17.54 3.85
N PHE A 240 -4.57 17.57 2.69
CA PHE A 240 -5.75 16.77 2.40
C PHE A 240 -5.39 15.41 1.81
N ALA A 241 -6.05 14.37 2.27
CA ALA A 241 -5.99 13.02 1.70
C ALA A 241 -4.60 12.36 1.73
N VAL A 242 -3.96 12.42 2.88
CA VAL A 242 -2.62 11.86 3.08
C VAL A 242 -2.72 10.45 3.67
N PRO A 243 -2.00 9.45 3.11
CA PRO A 243 -1.79 8.19 3.78
C PRO A 243 -1.10 8.38 5.13
N SER A 244 -1.57 7.71 6.17
CA SER A 244 -1.08 7.93 7.54
C SER A 244 0.42 7.70 7.69
N TYR A 245 0.98 6.69 7.03
CA TYR A 245 2.42 6.38 7.11
C TYR A 245 3.31 7.51 6.58
N MET A 246 2.84 8.30 5.60
CA MET A 246 3.58 9.45 5.09
C MET A 246 3.66 10.58 6.13
N ALA A 247 2.59 10.77 6.92
CA ALA A 247 2.62 11.71 8.04
C ALA A 247 3.54 11.21 9.16
N PHE A 248 3.58 9.91 9.40
CA PHE A 248 4.48 9.32 10.39
C PHE A 248 5.94 9.42 9.98
N ALA A 249 6.25 9.30 8.69
CA ALA A 249 7.62 9.52 8.20
C ALA A 249 8.11 10.94 8.52
N GLU A 250 7.27 11.97 8.38
CA GLU A 250 7.62 13.34 8.75
C GLU A 250 7.85 13.50 10.27
N LEU A 251 7.09 12.77 11.09
CA LEU A 251 7.31 12.73 12.55
C LEU A 251 8.63 12.09 12.92
N VAL A 252 8.96 10.96 12.30
CA VAL A 252 10.23 10.26 12.50
C VAL A 252 11.40 11.15 12.08
N ALA A 253 11.22 11.95 11.02
CA ALA A 253 12.18 12.97 10.59
C ALA A 253 12.31 14.17 11.55
N GLY A 254 11.49 14.23 12.63
CA GLY A 254 11.57 15.23 13.68
C GLY A 254 10.68 16.45 13.48
N TYR A 255 9.82 16.46 12.48
CA TYR A 255 8.88 17.57 12.26
C TYR A 255 7.71 17.50 13.27
N ASP A 256 7.21 18.69 13.65
CA ASP A 256 6.08 18.85 14.56
C ASP A 256 4.77 18.87 13.77
N VAL A 257 4.32 17.70 13.39
CA VAL A 257 3.05 17.50 12.67
C VAL A 257 2.11 16.61 13.47
N MET A 258 0.83 16.73 13.17
CA MET A 258 -0.24 15.90 13.73
C MET A 258 -1.03 15.26 12.59
N PHE A 259 -1.73 14.17 12.90
CA PHE A 259 -2.57 13.47 11.96
C PHE A 259 -3.94 13.15 12.59
N VAL A 260 -5.00 13.25 11.80
CA VAL A 260 -6.35 12.92 12.20
C VAL A 260 -7.03 12.06 11.15
N TYR A 261 -7.77 11.04 11.62
CA TYR A 261 -8.69 10.26 10.80
C TYR A 261 -10.07 10.91 10.89
N PRO A 262 -10.56 11.54 9.81
CA PRO A 262 -11.92 12.08 9.77
C PRO A 262 -12.97 10.95 9.80
N LYS A 263 -14.22 11.28 10.07
CA LYS A 263 -15.33 10.35 9.88
C LYS A 263 -15.37 9.89 8.43
N ASN A 264 -15.69 8.63 8.22
CA ASN A 264 -15.71 8.03 6.88
C ASN A 264 -14.36 8.14 6.14
N ALA A 265 -13.25 8.27 6.87
CA ALA A 265 -11.94 8.07 6.27
C ALA A 265 -11.90 6.69 5.62
N TYR A 266 -11.38 6.63 4.42
CA TYR A 266 -11.24 5.35 3.75
C TYR A 266 -9.88 4.70 4.08
N VAL A 267 -9.85 3.40 3.91
CA VAL A 267 -8.64 2.60 4.05
C VAL A 267 -8.52 1.73 2.81
N THR A 268 -7.32 1.66 2.25
CA THR A 268 -7.03 0.75 1.12
C THR A 268 -5.99 -0.28 1.53
N PRO A 269 -6.00 -1.49 0.95
CA PRO A 269 -4.82 -2.33 0.98
C PRO A 269 -3.74 -1.73 0.07
N GLU A 270 -2.47 -2.04 0.34
CA GLU A 270 -1.41 -1.92 -0.66
C GLU A 270 -1.31 -3.24 -1.43
N PRO A 271 -1.97 -3.37 -2.58
CA PRO A 271 -1.99 -4.62 -3.32
C PRO A 271 -0.62 -4.91 -3.94
N MET A 272 -0.31 -6.19 -4.05
CA MET A 272 0.91 -6.70 -4.66
C MET A 272 0.61 -7.89 -5.55
N ALA A 273 1.23 -7.95 -6.72
CA ALA A 273 1.10 -9.05 -7.66
C ALA A 273 2.41 -9.33 -8.38
N VAL A 274 2.61 -10.60 -8.75
CA VAL A 274 3.70 -11.00 -9.65
C VAL A 274 3.25 -10.77 -11.08
N LEU A 275 4.08 -10.11 -11.87
CA LEU A 275 3.80 -9.84 -13.27
C LEU A 275 3.94 -11.12 -14.13
N LYS A 276 3.05 -11.29 -15.10
CA LYS A 276 3.15 -12.38 -16.08
C LYS A 276 4.43 -12.24 -16.89
N GLY A 277 5.24 -13.32 -16.91
CA GLY A 277 6.52 -13.30 -17.61
C GLY A 277 7.63 -12.55 -16.84
N ALA A 278 7.47 -12.35 -15.53
CA ALA A 278 8.48 -11.77 -14.64
C ALA A 278 9.86 -12.44 -14.84
N PRO A 279 10.96 -11.66 -14.92
CA PRO A 279 12.30 -12.23 -15.05
C PRO A 279 12.70 -13.14 -13.88
N HIS A 280 12.26 -12.82 -12.65
CA HIS A 280 12.65 -13.51 -11.42
C HIS A 280 11.42 -13.97 -10.61
N PRO A 281 10.58 -14.88 -11.17
CA PRO A 281 9.27 -15.18 -10.59
C PRO A 281 9.33 -15.87 -9.22
N LYS A 282 10.38 -16.65 -8.92
CA LYS A 282 10.53 -17.31 -7.61
C LYS A 282 10.94 -16.32 -6.54
N ALA A 283 11.86 -15.39 -6.85
CA ALA A 283 12.22 -14.30 -5.94
C ALA A 283 11.01 -13.40 -5.67
N ALA A 284 10.19 -13.12 -6.68
CA ALA A 284 8.95 -12.37 -6.55
C ALA A 284 7.94 -13.04 -5.61
N GLN A 285 7.68 -14.33 -5.79
CA GLN A 285 6.79 -15.09 -4.89
C GLN A 285 7.33 -15.14 -3.46
N ALA A 286 8.63 -15.36 -3.31
CA ALA A 286 9.29 -15.39 -2.00
C ALA A 286 9.24 -14.03 -1.29
N PHE A 287 9.32 -12.93 -2.03
CA PHE A 287 9.16 -11.58 -1.48
C PHE A 287 7.76 -11.33 -0.94
N ILE A 288 6.72 -11.71 -1.69
CA ILE A 288 5.33 -11.63 -1.22
C ILE A 288 5.15 -12.47 0.06
N GLU A 289 5.62 -13.73 0.05
CA GLU A 289 5.55 -14.61 1.22
C GLU A 289 6.27 -14.01 2.44
N PHE A 290 7.46 -13.42 2.23
CA PHE A 290 8.22 -12.74 3.27
C PHE A 290 7.45 -11.57 3.87
N LEU A 291 6.90 -10.68 3.03
CA LEU A 291 6.18 -9.50 3.52
C LEU A 291 4.90 -9.86 4.28
N LEU A 292 4.25 -10.96 3.93
CA LEU A 292 3.07 -11.47 4.64
C LEU A 292 3.42 -12.31 5.88
N SER A 293 4.69 -12.67 6.07
CA SER A 293 5.15 -13.37 7.27
C SER A 293 5.12 -12.46 8.50
N GLU A 294 5.29 -13.06 9.69
CA GLU A 294 5.40 -12.30 10.94
C GLU A 294 6.53 -11.26 10.90
N GLU A 295 7.67 -11.61 10.32
CA GLU A 295 8.83 -10.71 10.18
C GLU A 295 8.50 -9.51 9.28
N GLY A 296 7.88 -9.75 8.12
CA GLY A 296 7.46 -8.69 7.21
C GLY A 296 6.37 -7.80 7.79
N GLN A 297 5.37 -8.37 8.46
CA GLN A 297 4.29 -7.58 9.07
C GLN A 297 4.77 -6.75 10.28
N LYS A 298 5.74 -7.25 11.04
CA LYS A 298 6.41 -6.45 12.11
C LYS A 298 7.22 -5.30 11.53
N LEU A 299 7.96 -5.54 10.44
CA LEU A 299 8.67 -4.48 9.74
C LEU A 299 7.70 -3.35 9.30
N PHE A 300 6.56 -3.68 8.72
CA PHE A 300 5.57 -2.68 8.35
C PHE A 300 5.02 -1.92 9.56
N ALA A 301 4.75 -2.61 10.66
CA ALA A 301 4.31 -1.95 11.89
C ALA A 301 5.37 -0.96 12.43
N GLU A 302 6.66 -1.30 12.36
CA GLU A 302 7.77 -0.43 12.74
C GLU A 302 7.91 0.79 11.82
N LEU A 303 7.52 0.65 10.55
CA LEU A 303 7.47 1.75 9.58
C LEU A 303 6.19 2.62 9.71
N GLY A 304 5.29 2.28 10.64
CA GLY A 304 4.05 3.02 10.86
C GLY A 304 2.92 2.65 9.92
N LEU A 305 3.05 1.56 9.15
CA LEU A 305 1.95 1.00 8.36
C LEU A 305 1.13 0.03 9.19
N TYR A 306 -0.15 -0.10 8.82
CA TYR A 306 -1.01 -1.05 9.49
C TYR A 306 -0.91 -2.43 8.84
N PRO A 307 -0.64 -3.48 9.64
CA PRO A 307 -0.62 -4.85 9.12
C PRO A 307 -1.92 -5.24 8.44
N ILE A 308 -1.83 -6.07 7.40
CA ILE A 308 -2.98 -6.56 6.62
C ILE A 308 -3.83 -7.57 7.40
N THR A 309 -3.37 -8.05 8.54
CA THR A 309 -4.11 -8.97 9.40
C THR A 309 -4.37 -8.35 10.77
N PRO A 310 -5.48 -8.69 11.45
CA PRO A 310 -5.75 -8.19 12.80
C PRO A 310 -4.83 -8.78 13.88
N LYS A 311 -3.98 -9.73 13.52
CA LYS A 311 -3.04 -10.42 14.42
C LYS A 311 -1.98 -9.48 14.99
N TYR A 312 -1.55 -8.50 14.20
CA TYR A 312 -0.49 -7.58 14.58
C TYR A 312 -1.02 -6.18 14.87
N LYS A 313 -0.37 -5.51 15.81
CA LYS A 313 -0.72 -4.17 16.25
C LYS A 313 0.37 -3.18 15.81
N VAL A 314 -0.03 -1.96 15.47
CA VAL A 314 0.93 -0.89 15.12
C VAL A 314 1.57 -0.36 16.39
N GLN A 315 2.90 -0.37 16.41
CA GLN A 315 3.70 0.23 17.49
C GLN A 315 4.37 1.55 17.08
N GLY A 316 4.58 1.72 15.78
CA GLY A 316 5.44 2.76 15.23
C GLY A 316 6.92 2.51 15.51
N PRO A 317 7.82 3.23 14.84
CA PRO A 317 9.26 3.13 15.09
C PRO A 317 9.62 3.55 16.51
N PRO A 318 10.66 2.96 17.12
CA PRO A 318 11.15 3.37 18.43
C PRO A 318 11.42 4.88 18.49
N GLY A 319 10.89 5.55 19.53
CA GLY A 319 11.03 6.99 19.69
C GLY A 319 10.10 7.85 18.83
N SER A 320 9.26 7.24 17.99
CA SER A 320 8.24 7.96 17.23
C SER A 320 7.18 8.54 18.18
N LYS A 321 6.60 9.69 17.78
CA LYS A 321 5.46 10.30 18.49
C LYS A 321 4.12 9.80 17.92
N GLN A 322 4.10 8.69 17.23
CA GLN A 322 2.92 8.16 16.52
C GLN A 322 1.68 8.13 17.40
N GLU A 323 1.81 7.63 18.64
CA GLU A 323 0.71 7.57 19.61
C GLU A 323 0.15 8.94 19.97
N LYS A 324 0.99 9.97 19.95
CA LYS A 324 0.60 11.34 20.31
C LYS A 324 -0.01 12.12 19.16
N THR A 325 0.12 11.63 17.93
CA THR A 325 -0.21 12.37 16.72
C THR A 325 -1.43 11.84 15.98
N VAL A 326 -1.87 10.64 16.31
CA VAL A 326 -3.10 10.06 15.79
C VAL A 326 -4.20 10.19 16.83
N GLN A 327 -5.29 10.85 16.50
CA GLN A 327 -6.39 11.10 17.44
C GLN A 327 -7.18 9.85 17.85
N PHE A 328 -6.96 8.71 17.19
CA PHE A 328 -7.51 7.40 17.60
C PHE A 328 -6.57 6.64 18.53
N THR A 329 -5.85 7.30 19.35
CA THR A 329 -4.81 6.67 20.13
C THR A 329 -5.31 6.12 21.46
N GLY A 330 -4.68 5.14 21.89
CA GLY A 330 -4.87 4.40 23.13
C GLY A 330 -4.07 3.12 23.05
N GLY A 331 -2.77 3.24 22.76
CA GLY A 331 -1.84 2.13 22.65
C GLY A 331 -1.84 1.43 21.28
N MET A 332 -1.15 0.29 21.19
CA MET A 332 -1.06 -0.52 19.97
C MET A 332 -2.43 -1.00 19.52
N ARG A 333 -2.78 -0.75 18.25
CA ARG A 333 -4.07 -1.14 17.69
C ARG A 333 -3.92 -1.78 16.31
N SER A 334 -4.78 -2.73 16.06
CA SER A 334 -5.09 -3.13 14.70
C SER A 334 -6.03 -2.12 14.07
N PHE A 335 -5.89 -1.82 12.79
CA PHE A 335 -6.86 -0.99 12.10
C PHE A 335 -8.27 -1.60 12.10
N PHE A 336 -8.36 -2.93 12.16
CA PHE A 336 -9.63 -3.66 12.28
C PHE A 336 -10.40 -3.37 13.59
N ASP A 337 -9.71 -2.86 14.61
CA ASP A 337 -10.32 -2.47 15.89
C ASP A 337 -10.81 -1.01 15.91
N MET A 338 -10.52 -0.24 14.85
CA MET A 338 -10.89 1.18 14.77
C MET A 338 -12.31 1.34 14.24
N PRO A 339 -13.12 2.24 14.85
CA PRO A 339 -14.47 2.55 14.38
C PRO A 339 -14.44 3.49 13.15
N VAL A 340 -13.70 3.13 12.13
CA VAL A 340 -13.60 3.94 10.91
C VAL A 340 -14.65 3.46 9.91
N GLY A 341 -15.57 4.35 9.54
CA GLY A 341 -16.51 4.11 8.46
C GLY A 341 -15.76 4.09 7.12
N ASN A 342 -16.16 3.22 6.22
CA ASN A 342 -15.69 3.24 4.85
C ASN A 342 -16.88 3.36 3.91
N VAL A 343 -16.99 4.50 3.24
CA VAL A 343 -18.02 4.77 2.22
C VAL A 343 -17.48 4.58 0.81
N TYR A 344 -16.17 4.42 0.67
CA TYR A 344 -15.52 4.29 -0.62
C TYR A 344 -15.79 2.92 -1.24
N ASP A 345 -16.42 2.92 -2.41
CA ASP A 345 -16.66 1.74 -3.23
C ASP A 345 -15.81 1.80 -4.51
N GLU A 346 -14.79 0.96 -4.57
CA GLU A 346 -13.91 0.85 -5.74
C GLU A 346 -14.65 0.44 -7.01
N LYS A 347 -15.78 -0.28 -6.91
CA LYS A 347 -16.59 -0.66 -8.08
C LYS A 347 -17.25 0.56 -8.73
N ILE A 348 -17.48 1.61 -7.96
CA ILE A 348 -17.99 2.90 -8.46
C ILE A 348 -16.81 3.75 -8.96
N ALA A 349 -15.74 3.83 -8.20
CA ALA A 349 -14.59 4.71 -8.44
C ALA A 349 -13.64 4.20 -9.54
N GLY A 350 -13.43 2.88 -9.61
CA GLY A 350 -12.39 2.23 -10.42
C GLY A 350 -12.65 2.14 -11.93
N PRO A 351 -13.90 2.10 -12.45
CA PRO A 351 -14.11 2.04 -13.90
C PRO A 351 -13.46 3.21 -14.64
N LYS A 352 -12.72 2.93 -15.72
CA LYS A 352 -12.00 3.93 -16.52
C LYS A 352 -12.87 5.14 -16.88
N LYS A 353 -14.13 4.90 -17.26
CA LYS A 353 -15.09 5.97 -17.57
C LYS A 353 -15.30 6.91 -16.37
N ARG A 354 -15.40 6.36 -15.16
CA ARG A 354 -15.58 7.15 -13.94
C ARG A 354 -14.35 7.98 -13.61
N ILE A 355 -13.17 7.38 -13.73
CA ILE A 355 -11.89 8.08 -13.54
C ILE A 355 -11.76 9.25 -14.52
N GLU A 356 -12.09 9.02 -15.80
CA GLU A 356 -12.05 10.08 -16.84
C GLU A 356 -13.07 11.19 -16.57
N GLU A 357 -14.26 10.85 -16.08
CA GLU A 357 -15.32 11.80 -15.71
C GLU A 357 -14.87 12.70 -14.55
N VAL A 358 -14.37 12.12 -13.46
CA VAL A 358 -13.84 12.87 -12.31
C VAL A 358 -12.68 13.77 -12.70
N ASN A 359 -11.72 13.23 -13.45
CA ASN A 359 -10.56 14.00 -13.89
C ASN A 359 -10.91 15.13 -14.84
N SER A 360 -11.88 14.92 -15.75
CA SER A 360 -12.36 15.94 -16.67
C SER A 360 -13.08 17.05 -15.94
N TYR A 361 -13.97 16.69 -14.99
CA TYR A 361 -14.68 17.67 -14.19
C TYR A 361 -13.73 18.49 -13.32
N PHE A 362 -12.77 17.83 -12.65
CA PHE A 362 -11.75 18.49 -11.86
C PHE A 362 -10.99 19.52 -12.69
N ARG A 363 -10.50 19.16 -13.88
CA ARG A 363 -9.76 20.08 -14.76
C ARG A 363 -10.58 21.30 -15.11
N LYS A 364 -11.79 21.12 -15.60
CA LYS A 364 -12.66 22.21 -16.07
C LYS A 364 -13.16 23.12 -14.94
N GLU A 365 -13.61 22.51 -13.85
CA GLU A 365 -14.36 23.21 -12.82
C GLU A 365 -13.51 23.64 -11.62
N ILE A 366 -12.32 23.07 -11.47
CA ILE A 366 -11.42 23.43 -10.36
C ILE A 366 -10.07 23.92 -10.88
N ALA A 367 -9.31 23.10 -11.62
CA ALA A 367 -7.93 23.43 -11.95
C ALA A 367 -7.82 24.69 -12.83
N GLU A 368 -8.62 24.78 -13.91
CA GLU A 368 -8.64 25.93 -14.80
C GLU A 368 -9.19 27.20 -14.13
N LYS A 369 -10.13 27.04 -13.21
CA LYS A 369 -10.82 28.15 -12.51
C LYS A 369 -10.21 28.46 -11.13
N HIS A 370 -9.14 27.75 -10.70
CA HIS A 370 -8.63 27.87 -9.33
C HIS A 370 -8.33 29.30 -8.91
N LYS A 371 -7.73 30.11 -9.79
CA LYS A 371 -7.46 31.52 -9.51
C LYS A 371 -8.73 32.34 -9.26
N GLU A 372 -9.84 32.02 -9.94
CA GLU A 372 -11.15 32.64 -9.76
C GLU A 372 -11.82 32.15 -8.48
N ILE A 373 -11.79 30.83 -8.26
CA ILE A 373 -12.33 30.20 -7.05
C ILE A 373 -11.67 30.80 -5.79
N VAL A 374 -10.35 30.94 -5.76
CA VAL A 374 -9.62 31.56 -4.64
C VAL A 374 -10.01 33.02 -4.43
N LYS A 375 -10.36 33.77 -5.50
CA LYS A 375 -10.84 35.14 -5.41
C LYS A 375 -12.32 35.25 -5.01
N GLY A 376 -13.05 34.15 -4.93
CA GLY A 376 -14.48 34.11 -4.62
C GLY A 376 -15.37 34.57 -5.78
N LYS A 377 -14.92 34.36 -6.99
CA LYS A 377 -15.65 34.68 -8.23
C LYS A 377 -16.27 33.46 -8.86
#